data_8c3037c01c4cebbc5f46801c4a4c8c7b
#
_entry.id   8c3037c01c4cebbc5f46801c4a4c8c7b
#
_cell.length_a   1.000
_cell.length_b   1.000
_cell.length_c   1.000
_cell.angle_alpha   90.00
_cell.angle_beta   90.00
_cell.angle_gamma   90.00
#
_symmetry.space_group_name_H-M   'P 1'
#
loop_
_entity.id
_entity.type
_entity.pdbx_description
1 polymer ?
#
loop_
_entity_poly.entity_id
_entity_poly.type
_entity_poly.pdbx_seq_one_letter_code
_entity_poly.pdbx_strand_id
1 'polypeptide(L)'
;MGEKILIIGGVAAGPKTACRLKRLMPDAKVTIIDMDSIISYGGCGIPYFVSGEVSDEKELRTTSFHVVRDEKFFNNAKGVSMLTRTKALAIDRKAKTVLVENLDTGEKKDLSYDKLVLATGSTPNRLQIPGADLQGVYFVNDMHRAMAIKDDLAKGRVAKAVVIGGGAIGLEMAESLTDLWGIETTVLEYMDQLLPRIVDPAFAGMLAKHFRDNNVTVFTGESATGLEADETGRVCRVITPKRAIDADLVIMSVGVRPRSELAREAG
;
A
#
# COMPACT_ATOMS: atom_id res chain seq x y z
N MET A 1 5.02 38.10 -2.07
CA MET A 1 4.13 36.93 -1.79
C MET A 1 4.98 35.68 -1.75
N GLY A 2 4.75 34.79 -0.78
CA GLY A 2 5.52 33.53 -0.71
C GLY A 2 5.27 32.62 -1.93
N GLU A 3 6.30 31.84 -2.31
CA GLU A 3 6.27 30.89 -3.43
C GLU A 3 5.18 29.83 -3.23
N LYS A 4 4.40 29.54 -4.27
CA LYS A 4 3.35 28.52 -4.24
C LYS A 4 3.94 27.15 -4.58
N ILE A 5 3.90 26.21 -3.65
CA ILE A 5 4.40 24.86 -3.85
C ILE A 5 3.22 23.89 -3.74
N LEU A 6 2.94 23.19 -4.84
CA LEU A 6 1.90 22.17 -4.89
C LEU A 6 2.55 20.78 -4.82
N ILE A 7 2.01 19.90 -3.99
CA ILE A 7 2.50 18.54 -3.80
C ILE A 7 1.36 17.57 -4.08
N ILE A 8 1.58 16.60 -4.95
CA ILE A 8 0.61 15.56 -5.28
C ILE A 8 1.01 14.26 -4.55
N GLY A 9 0.22 13.87 -3.56
CA GLY A 9 0.41 12.68 -2.73
C GLY A 9 0.60 13.02 -1.24
N GLY A 10 -0.27 12.48 -0.39
CA GLY A 10 -0.43 12.83 1.02
C GLY A 10 -0.01 11.76 2.03
N VAL A 11 0.66 10.66 1.62
CA VAL A 11 0.96 9.57 2.57
C VAL A 11 2.34 9.73 3.22
N ALA A 12 3.43 9.54 2.51
CA ALA A 12 4.79 9.54 3.09
C ALA A 12 5.64 10.71 2.60
N ALA A 13 6.07 10.68 1.35
CA ALA A 13 7.01 11.64 0.79
C ALA A 13 6.45 13.07 0.75
N GLY A 14 5.18 13.25 0.38
CA GLY A 14 4.54 14.57 0.29
C GLY A 14 4.48 15.30 1.64
N PRO A 15 3.88 14.74 2.69
CA PRO A 15 3.86 15.34 4.02
C PRO A 15 5.25 15.64 4.58
N LYS A 16 6.21 14.74 4.38
CA LYS A 16 7.60 14.94 4.80
C LYS A 16 8.23 16.12 4.08
N THR A 17 8.04 16.21 2.76
CA THR A 17 8.50 17.33 1.93
C THR A 17 7.88 18.63 2.36
N ALA A 18 6.56 18.68 2.53
CA ALA A 18 5.84 19.88 2.96
C ALA A 18 6.33 20.40 4.30
N CYS A 19 6.46 19.52 5.30
CA CYS A 19 6.98 19.88 6.61
C CYS A 19 8.44 20.38 6.55
N ARG A 20 9.26 19.83 5.67
CA ARG A 20 10.63 20.30 5.47
C ARG A 20 10.66 21.67 4.79
N LEU A 21 9.84 21.87 3.76
CA LEU A 21 9.70 23.16 3.07
C LEU A 21 9.28 24.27 4.03
N LYS A 22 8.27 24.04 4.85
CA LYS A 22 7.79 25.04 5.84
C LYS A 22 8.86 25.42 6.86
N ARG A 23 9.81 24.54 7.20
CA ARG A 23 10.95 24.88 8.06
C ARG A 23 12.01 25.70 7.35
N LEU A 24 12.23 25.48 6.06
CA LEU A 24 13.27 26.18 5.28
C LEU A 24 12.74 27.47 4.64
N MET A 25 11.46 27.51 4.32
CA MET A 25 10.78 28.59 3.62
C MET A 25 9.44 28.87 4.33
N PRO A 26 9.44 29.53 5.51
CA PRO A 26 8.23 29.73 6.32
C PRO A 26 7.11 30.45 5.57
N ASP A 27 7.47 31.38 4.67
CA ASP A 27 6.52 32.20 3.90
C ASP A 27 5.95 31.46 2.68
N ALA A 28 6.47 30.28 2.31
CA ALA A 28 5.97 29.52 1.18
C ALA A 28 4.52 29.04 1.45
N LYS A 29 3.67 29.16 0.42
CA LYS A 29 2.32 28.62 0.40
C LYS A 29 2.39 27.17 -0.08
N VAL A 30 2.39 26.22 0.85
CA VAL A 30 2.49 24.78 0.55
C VAL A 30 1.11 24.16 0.59
N THR A 31 0.70 23.54 -0.51
CA THR A 31 -0.55 22.77 -0.62
C THR A 31 -0.23 21.32 -0.97
N ILE A 32 -0.81 20.38 -0.25
CA ILE A 32 -0.80 18.94 -0.59
C ILE A 32 -2.20 18.58 -1.05
N ILE A 33 -2.28 17.79 -2.12
CA ILE A 33 -3.52 17.14 -2.54
C ILE A 33 -3.36 15.62 -2.48
N ASP A 34 -4.40 14.93 -2.06
CA ASP A 34 -4.48 13.46 -2.11
C ASP A 34 -5.90 13.02 -2.47
N MET A 35 -6.00 11.96 -3.25
CA MET A 35 -7.29 11.37 -3.64
C MET A 35 -7.95 10.58 -2.52
N ASP A 36 -7.19 10.16 -1.51
CA ASP A 36 -7.68 9.42 -0.34
C ASP A 36 -8.06 10.37 0.81
N SER A 37 -8.89 9.87 1.71
CA SER A 37 -9.22 10.52 2.99
C SER A 37 -8.25 10.13 4.10
N ILE A 38 -7.57 8.99 3.99
CA ILE A 38 -6.59 8.50 4.95
C ILE A 38 -5.19 8.87 4.48
N ILE A 39 -4.58 9.81 5.18
CA ILE A 39 -3.30 10.42 4.83
C ILE A 39 -2.26 10.26 5.94
N SER A 40 -0.99 10.51 5.60
CA SER A 40 0.14 10.62 6.55
C SER A 40 0.32 9.43 7.48
N TYR A 41 -0.01 8.24 7.01
CA TYR A 41 0.21 7.00 7.76
C TYR A 41 1.57 6.37 7.45
N GLY A 42 2.06 5.54 8.37
CA GLY A 42 3.25 4.72 8.19
C GLY A 42 2.91 3.45 7.42
N GLY A 43 3.14 3.42 6.10
CA GLY A 43 2.83 2.26 5.24
C GLY A 43 3.51 0.96 5.69
N CYS A 44 4.74 1.03 6.21
CA CYS A 44 5.43 -0.12 6.78
C CYS A 44 4.78 -0.66 8.08
N GLY A 45 3.84 0.08 8.67
CA GLY A 45 3.05 -0.38 9.82
C GLY A 45 1.81 -1.20 9.45
N ILE A 46 1.50 -1.33 8.14
CA ILE A 46 0.32 -2.08 7.69
C ILE A 46 0.35 -3.55 8.15
N PRO A 47 1.45 -4.31 8.03
CA PRO A 47 1.50 -5.68 8.54
C PRO A 47 1.19 -5.77 10.05
N TYR A 48 1.72 -4.86 10.86
CA TYR A 48 1.45 -4.80 12.32
C TYR A 48 0.00 -4.42 12.63
N PHE A 49 -0.64 -3.62 11.78
CA PHE A 49 -2.07 -3.36 11.91
C PHE A 49 -2.91 -4.59 11.52
N VAL A 50 -2.54 -5.29 10.46
CA VAL A 50 -3.24 -6.50 10.03
C VAL A 50 -3.05 -7.62 11.07
N SER A 51 -1.85 -7.80 11.63
CA SER A 51 -1.60 -8.79 12.68
C SER A 51 -2.43 -8.53 13.95
N GLY A 52 -2.75 -7.26 14.25
CA GLY A 52 -3.45 -6.86 15.47
C GLY A 52 -2.53 -6.26 16.53
N GLU A 53 -1.21 -6.26 16.34
CA GLU A 53 -0.27 -5.56 17.22
C GLU A 53 -0.58 -4.07 17.31
N VAL A 54 -0.94 -3.46 16.16
CA VAL A 54 -1.52 -2.13 16.12
C VAL A 54 -3.03 -2.27 16.07
N SER A 55 -3.71 -1.83 17.11
CA SER A 55 -5.13 -2.07 17.30
C SER A 55 -6.01 -1.18 16.42
N ASP A 56 -5.70 0.12 16.34
CA ASP A 56 -6.46 1.14 15.58
C ASP A 56 -5.59 1.70 14.44
N GLU A 57 -6.17 1.82 13.25
CA GLU A 57 -5.50 2.39 12.07
C GLU A 57 -4.94 3.82 12.33
N LYS A 58 -5.58 4.56 13.24
CA LYS A 58 -5.13 5.90 13.61
C LYS A 58 -3.75 5.91 14.24
N GLU A 59 -3.35 4.85 14.91
CA GLU A 59 -2.02 4.76 15.52
C GLU A 59 -0.91 4.87 14.46
N LEU A 60 -1.14 4.34 13.26
CA LEU A 60 -0.20 4.47 12.13
C LEU A 60 -0.06 5.89 11.60
N ARG A 61 -0.96 6.79 11.96
CA ARG A 61 -0.96 8.19 11.53
C ARG A 61 -1.01 9.19 12.68
N THR A 62 -0.64 8.80 13.88
CA THR A 62 -0.49 9.69 15.03
C THR A 62 0.96 10.18 15.19
N THR A 63 1.12 11.29 15.91
CA THR A 63 2.40 11.73 16.45
C THR A 63 2.72 10.94 17.73
N SER A 64 3.96 11.09 18.26
CA SER A 64 4.34 10.54 19.56
C SER A 64 3.49 11.07 20.73
N PHE A 65 2.72 12.13 20.51
CA PHE A 65 1.78 12.72 21.48
C PHE A 65 0.33 12.34 21.19
N HIS A 66 0.09 11.28 20.44
CA HIS A 66 -1.23 10.76 20.05
C HIS A 66 -2.13 11.74 19.28
N VAL A 67 -1.54 12.75 18.64
CA VAL A 67 -2.30 13.65 17.76
C VAL A 67 -2.38 13.06 16.36
N VAL A 68 -3.58 12.87 15.84
CA VAL A 68 -3.81 12.37 14.48
C VAL A 68 -3.32 13.36 13.45
N ARG A 69 -2.55 12.89 12.47
CA ARG A 69 -2.02 13.69 11.37
C ARG A 69 -3.02 13.76 10.21
N ASP A 70 -4.15 14.44 10.47
CA ASP A 70 -5.21 14.71 9.52
C ASP A 70 -5.06 16.09 8.85
N GLU A 71 -6.05 16.51 8.06
CA GLU A 71 -6.07 17.84 7.44
C GLU A 71 -5.94 18.97 8.47
N LYS A 72 -6.65 18.87 9.62
CA LYS A 72 -6.61 19.89 10.68
C LYS A 72 -5.21 20.01 11.27
N PHE A 73 -4.54 18.89 11.47
CA PHE A 73 -3.15 18.89 11.94
C PHE A 73 -2.22 19.62 10.96
N PHE A 74 -2.32 19.32 9.65
CA PHE A 74 -1.47 19.98 8.66
C PHE A 74 -1.77 21.47 8.53
N ASN A 75 -3.05 21.84 8.48
CA ASN A 75 -3.48 23.22 8.36
C ASN A 75 -3.07 24.05 9.59
N ASN A 76 -3.34 23.57 10.81
CA ASN A 76 -3.19 24.35 12.03
C ASN A 76 -1.79 24.25 12.64
N ALA A 77 -1.19 23.04 12.66
CA ALA A 77 0.10 22.84 13.32
C ALA A 77 1.31 22.95 12.37
N LYS A 78 1.11 22.79 11.05
CA LYS A 78 2.21 22.81 10.08
C LYS A 78 2.14 23.96 9.10
N GLY A 79 1.05 24.72 9.05
CA GLY A 79 0.83 25.78 8.08
C GLY A 79 0.87 25.28 6.64
N VAL A 80 0.41 24.04 6.42
CA VAL A 80 0.35 23.36 5.13
C VAL A 80 -1.11 23.13 4.78
N SER A 81 -1.58 23.66 3.66
CA SER A 81 -2.93 23.37 3.16
C SER A 81 -3.00 21.93 2.70
N MET A 82 -3.84 21.11 3.33
CA MET A 82 -4.08 19.72 2.96
C MET A 82 -5.48 19.59 2.38
N LEU A 83 -5.58 19.05 1.16
CA LEU A 83 -6.83 18.79 0.46
C LEU A 83 -6.91 17.28 0.18
N THR A 84 -7.66 16.57 0.99
CA THR A 84 -7.99 15.15 0.77
C THR A 84 -9.13 15.04 -0.23
N ARG A 85 -9.48 13.83 -0.64
CA ARG A 85 -10.54 13.58 -1.62
C ARG A 85 -10.40 14.43 -2.89
N THR A 86 -9.15 14.79 -3.23
CA THR A 86 -8.81 15.67 -4.35
C THR A 86 -7.83 14.98 -5.28
N LYS A 87 -8.32 14.61 -6.46
CA LYS A 87 -7.56 13.86 -7.48
C LYS A 87 -6.93 14.81 -8.48
N ALA A 88 -5.62 14.70 -8.70
CA ALA A 88 -4.96 15.36 -9.84
C ALA A 88 -5.31 14.62 -11.13
N LEU A 89 -5.79 15.36 -12.12
CA LEU A 89 -6.21 14.81 -13.42
C LEU A 89 -5.19 15.09 -14.54
N ALA A 90 -4.63 16.30 -14.58
CA ALA A 90 -3.67 16.72 -15.58
C ALA A 90 -2.75 17.82 -15.07
N ILE A 91 -1.55 17.94 -15.64
CA ILE A 91 -0.58 18.99 -15.33
C ILE A 91 -0.33 19.80 -16.59
N ASP A 92 -0.57 21.11 -16.55
CA ASP A 92 -0.11 22.05 -17.57
C ASP A 92 1.17 22.74 -17.08
N ARG A 93 2.31 22.32 -17.61
CA ARG A 93 3.63 22.87 -17.26
C ARG A 93 3.84 24.31 -17.78
N LYS A 94 3.19 24.70 -18.88
CA LYS A 94 3.31 26.05 -19.45
C LYS A 94 2.50 27.05 -18.65
N ALA A 95 1.25 26.71 -18.34
CA ALA A 95 0.38 27.50 -17.49
C ALA A 95 0.75 27.41 -16.00
N LYS A 96 1.57 26.42 -15.61
CA LYS A 96 1.89 26.06 -14.22
C LYS A 96 0.62 25.82 -13.39
N THR A 97 -0.26 24.97 -13.91
CA THR A 97 -1.50 24.57 -13.22
C THR A 97 -1.62 23.04 -13.18
N VAL A 98 -2.34 22.56 -12.19
CA VAL A 98 -2.81 21.18 -12.10
C VAL A 98 -4.32 21.21 -12.09
N LEU A 99 -4.95 20.55 -13.07
CA LEU A 99 -6.38 20.29 -13.06
C LEU A 99 -6.68 19.25 -11.99
N VAL A 100 -7.54 19.59 -11.04
CA VAL A 100 -7.94 18.68 -9.95
C VAL A 100 -9.46 18.49 -9.95
N GLU A 101 -9.89 17.36 -9.38
CA GLU A 101 -11.29 17.04 -9.15
C GLU A 101 -11.51 16.74 -7.66
N ASN A 102 -12.48 17.40 -7.06
CA ASN A 102 -12.99 17.03 -5.75
C ASN A 102 -13.86 15.77 -5.90
N LEU A 103 -13.48 14.67 -5.25
CA LEU A 103 -14.14 13.38 -5.41
C LEU A 103 -15.50 13.28 -4.67
N ASP A 104 -15.81 14.23 -3.80
CA ASP A 104 -17.10 14.27 -3.10
C ASP A 104 -18.14 15.07 -3.86
N THR A 105 -17.72 16.13 -4.56
CA THR A 105 -18.62 17.04 -5.29
C THR A 105 -18.55 16.88 -6.81
N GLY A 106 -17.49 16.28 -7.35
CA GLY A 106 -17.21 16.23 -8.78
C GLY A 106 -16.72 17.56 -9.36
N GLU A 107 -16.55 18.60 -8.54
CA GLU A 107 -16.07 19.91 -8.97
C GLU A 107 -14.62 19.81 -9.49
N LYS A 108 -14.39 20.41 -10.67
CA LYS A 108 -13.05 20.51 -11.27
C LYS A 108 -12.55 21.93 -11.24
N LYS A 109 -11.27 22.12 -10.90
CA LYS A 109 -10.61 23.42 -10.89
C LYS A 109 -9.12 23.31 -11.13
N ASP A 110 -8.52 24.42 -11.54
CA ASP A 110 -7.07 24.54 -11.69
C ASP A 110 -6.43 25.06 -10.41
N LEU A 111 -5.39 24.36 -9.93
CA LEU A 111 -4.53 24.82 -8.85
C LEU A 111 -3.21 25.32 -9.45
N SER A 112 -2.92 26.63 -9.27
CA SER A 112 -1.66 27.23 -9.75
C SER A 112 -0.49 26.90 -8.82
N TYR A 113 0.71 26.74 -9.39
CA TYR A 113 1.94 26.51 -8.66
C TYR A 113 3.13 27.27 -9.27
N ASP A 114 4.12 27.58 -8.44
CA ASP A 114 5.46 28.02 -8.89
C ASP A 114 6.37 26.78 -9.00
N LYS A 115 6.26 25.85 -8.04
CA LYS A 115 6.95 24.56 -8.01
C LYS A 115 5.96 23.42 -7.74
N LEU A 116 6.16 22.29 -8.44
CA LEU A 116 5.34 21.09 -8.31
C LEU A 116 6.20 19.92 -7.82
N VAL A 117 5.68 19.18 -6.85
CA VAL A 117 6.29 17.96 -6.33
C VAL A 117 5.35 16.79 -6.62
N LEU A 118 5.85 15.75 -7.27
CA LEU A 118 5.13 14.51 -7.50
C LEU A 118 5.56 13.48 -6.46
N ALA A 119 4.65 13.13 -5.58
CA ALA A 119 4.80 12.12 -4.53
C ALA A 119 3.69 11.05 -4.66
N THR A 120 3.35 10.69 -5.89
CA THR A 120 2.20 9.88 -6.29
C THR A 120 2.28 8.42 -5.87
N GLY A 121 3.42 7.98 -5.32
CA GLY A 121 3.61 6.62 -4.83
C GLY A 121 3.66 5.56 -5.92
N SER A 122 3.12 4.39 -5.61
CA SER A 122 3.16 3.22 -6.49
C SER A 122 1.83 2.49 -6.54
N THR A 123 1.69 1.63 -7.54
CA THR A 123 0.56 0.70 -7.69
C THR A 123 1.10 -0.72 -7.62
N PRO A 124 0.48 -1.64 -6.87
CA PRO A 124 0.84 -3.05 -6.89
C PRO A 124 0.75 -3.63 -8.29
N ASN A 125 1.71 -4.48 -8.62
CA ASN A 125 1.62 -5.29 -9.81
C ASN A 125 0.53 -6.36 -9.60
N ARG A 126 -0.17 -6.68 -10.68
CA ARG A 126 -1.20 -7.69 -10.70
C ARG A 126 -0.79 -8.79 -11.65
N LEU A 127 -0.88 -10.04 -11.22
CA LEU A 127 -0.74 -11.17 -12.10
C LEU A 127 -1.95 -11.23 -13.03
N GLN A 128 -1.68 -11.42 -14.32
CA GLN A 128 -2.72 -11.60 -15.34
C GLN A 128 -3.08 -13.08 -15.43
N ILE A 129 -3.69 -13.59 -14.36
CA ILE A 129 -4.12 -15.00 -14.27
C ILE A 129 -5.63 -15.05 -13.99
N PRO A 130 -6.32 -16.13 -14.39
CA PRO A 130 -7.72 -16.35 -14.07
C PRO A 130 -7.95 -16.25 -12.56
N GLY A 131 -9.04 -15.58 -12.15
CA GLY A 131 -9.40 -15.46 -10.75
C GLY A 131 -8.67 -14.37 -9.95
N ALA A 132 -7.79 -13.57 -10.55
CA ALA A 132 -7.05 -12.52 -9.84
C ALA A 132 -7.94 -11.39 -9.26
N ASP A 133 -9.24 -11.37 -9.63
CA ASP A 133 -10.24 -10.40 -9.18
C ASP A 133 -11.25 -10.97 -8.17
N LEU A 134 -11.09 -12.21 -7.74
CA LEU A 134 -12.01 -12.87 -6.82
C LEU A 134 -12.04 -12.16 -5.45
N GLN A 135 -13.16 -12.29 -4.77
CA GLN A 135 -13.25 -11.87 -3.36
C GLN A 135 -12.25 -12.67 -2.53
N GLY A 136 -11.62 -12.02 -1.54
CA GLY A 136 -10.56 -12.64 -0.74
C GLY A 136 -9.15 -12.53 -1.37
N VAL A 137 -9.03 -11.91 -2.56
CA VAL A 137 -7.73 -11.59 -3.16
C VAL A 137 -7.37 -10.12 -2.87
N TYR A 138 -6.27 -9.90 -2.18
CA TYR A 138 -5.87 -8.59 -1.67
C TYR A 138 -4.47 -8.19 -2.14
N PHE A 139 -4.26 -6.87 -2.16
CA PHE A 139 -2.96 -6.22 -2.29
C PHE A 139 -2.70 -5.41 -1.02
N VAL A 140 -1.44 -5.28 -0.62
CA VAL A 140 -1.05 -4.53 0.60
C VAL A 140 -0.36 -3.23 0.18
N ASN A 141 -1.15 -2.18 -0.02
CA ASN A 141 -0.62 -0.90 -0.49
C ASN A 141 -1.34 0.33 0.08
N ASP A 142 -2.48 0.18 0.73
CA ASP A 142 -3.25 1.25 1.34
C ASP A 142 -4.03 0.77 2.58
N MET A 143 -4.50 1.72 3.38
CA MET A 143 -5.19 1.42 4.63
C MET A 143 -6.57 0.79 4.44
N HIS A 144 -7.29 1.11 3.36
CA HIS A 144 -8.62 0.54 3.10
C HIS A 144 -8.52 -0.97 2.88
N ARG A 145 -7.52 -1.41 2.11
CA ARG A 145 -7.25 -2.84 1.91
C ARG A 145 -6.76 -3.52 3.19
N ALA A 146 -5.90 -2.85 3.96
CA ALA A 146 -5.47 -3.37 5.26
C ALA A 146 -6.65 -3.58 6.20
N MET A 147 -7.59 -2.62 6.28
CA MET A 147 -8.81 -2.76 7.06
C MET A 147 -9.71 -3.88 6.57
N ALA A 148 -9.83 -4.07 5.25
CA ALA A 148 -10.62 -5.16 4.68
C ALA A 148 -10.03 -6.54 5.01
N ILE A 149 -8.71 -6.69 4.92
CA ILE A 149 -8.01 -7.94 5.35
C ILE A 149 -8.27 -8.20 6.83
N LYS A 150 -8.05 -7.20 7.69
CA LYS A 150 -8.26 -7.33 9.14
C LYS A 150 -9.71 -7.67 9.49
N ASP A 151 -10.69 -7.12 8.76
CA ASP A 151 -12.11 -7.44 8.93
C ASP A 151 -12.44 -8.90 8.58
N ASP A 152 -11.87 -9.43 7.49
CA ASP A 152 -12.03 -10.84 7.11
C ASP A 152 -11.42 -11.78 8.17
N LEU A 153 -10.24 -11.43 8.70
CA LEU A 153 -9.59 -12.17 9.78
C LEU A 153 -10.43 -12.14 11.07
N ALA A 154 -10.84 -10.96 11.49
CA ALA A 154 -11.62 -10.77 12.73
C ALA A 154 -13.00 -11.46 12.70
N LYS A 155 -13.58 -11.63 11.52
CA LYS A 155 -14.84 -12.37 11.29
C LYS A 155 -14.66 -13.89 11.22
N GLY A 156 -13.42 -14.40 11.36
CA GLY A 156 -13.13 -15.82 11.29
C GLY A 156 -13.38 -16.43 9.89
N ARG A 157 -13.27 -15.62 8.84
CA ARG A 157 -13.51 -16.07 7.44
C ARG A 157 -12.31 -16.71 6.80
N VAL A 158 -11.16 -16.68 7.48
CA VAL A 158 -9.88 -17.12 6.96
C VAL A 158 -9.30 -18.17 7.89
N ALA A 159 -9.09 -19.37 7.39
CA ALA A 159 -8.35 -20.43 8.05
C ALA A 159 -7.03 -20.70 7.31
N LYS A 160 -7.03 -20.52 5.99
CA LYS A 160 -5.87 -20.76 5.11
C LYS A 160 -5.57 -19.55 4.26
N ALA A 161 -4.32 -19.14 4.19
CA ALA A 161 -3.88 -18.03 3.38
C ALA A 161 -2.72 -18.42 2.45
N VAL A 162 -2.73 -17.87 1.23
CA VAL A 162 -1.60 -17.96 0.32
C VAL A 162 -1.07 -16.57 0.02
N VAL A 163 0.22 -16.38 0.25
CA VAL A 163 0.96 -15.16 -0.11
C VAL A 163 1.73 -15.43 -1.39
N ILE A 164 1.38 -14.73 -2.46
CA ILE A 164 2.05 -14.83 -3.76
C ILE A 164 3.10 -13.73 -3.85
N GLY A 165 4.38 -14.11 -3.77
CA GLY A 165 5.55 -13.26 -3.77
C GLY A 165 6.30 -13.27 -2.43
N GLY A 166 7.52 -13.79 -2.44
CA GLY A 166 8.44 -13.90 -1.30
C GLY A 166 9.34 -12.67 -1.12
N GLY A 167 8.84 -11.47 -1.48
CA GLY A 167 9.48 -10.18 -1.19
C GLY A 167 9.17 -9.71 0.23
N ALA A 168 9.74 -8.55 0.67
CA ALA A 168 9.59 -8.02 2.03
C ALA A 168 8.11 -7.93 2.46
N ILE A 169 7.26 -7.29 1.65
CA ILE A 169 5.83 -7.13 1.97
C ILE A 169 5.13 -8.50 2.15
N GLY A 170 5.43 -9.45 1.25
CA GLY A 170 4.82 -10.78 1.32
C GLY A 170 5.23 -11.55 2.57
N LEU A 171 6.49 -11.47 2.95
CA LEU A 171 7.00 -12.14 4.15
C LEU A 171 6.48 -11.51 5.45
N GLU A 172 6.45 -10.18 5.53
CA GLU A 172 5.84 -9.47 6.65
C GLU A 172 4.35 -9.82 6.81
N MET A 173 3.63 -9.97 5.70
CA MET A 173 2.23 -10.42 5.73
C MET A 173 2.09 -11.88 6.13
N ALA A 174 2.97 -12.77 5.67
CA ALA A 174 2.93 -14.18 6.05
C ALA A 174 3.14 -14.35 7.56
N GLU A 175 4.12 -13.65 8.13
CA GLU A 175 4.36 -13.59 9.57
C GLU A 175 3.11 -13.06 10.31
N SER A 176 2.57 -11.91 9.89
CA SER A 176 1.38 -11.29 10.49
C SER A 176 0.16 -12.20 10.52
N LEU A 177 -0.04 -13.03 9.49
CA LEU A 177 -1.15 -13.97 9.40
C LEU A 177 -0.94 -15.19 10.29
N THR A 178 0.29 -15.66 10.40
CA THR A 178 0.61 -16.90 11.14
C THR A 178 0.70 -16.65 12.64
N ASP A 179 1.44 -15.63 13.08
CA ASP A 179 1.80 -15.45 14.49
C ASP A 179 0.60 -15.13 15.38
N LEU A 180 -0.18 -14.12 15.03
CA LEU A 180 -1.26 -13.64 15.91
C LEU A 180 -2.64 -14.19 15.54
N TRP A 181 -2.86 -14.54 14.30
CA TRP A 181 -4.15 -15.10 13.86
C TRP A 181 -4.14 -16.63 13.79
N GLY A 182 -2.97 -17.27 13.82
CA GLY A 182 -2.84 -18.72 13.71
C GLY A 182 -3.30 -19.28 12.36
N ILE A 183 -3.24 -18.46 11.31
CA ILE A 183 -3.68 -18.84 9.95
C ILE A 183 -2.64 -19.80 9.35
N GLU A 184 -3.09 -20.91 8.77
CA GLU A 184 -2.25 -21.80 7.96
C GLU A 184 -1.78 -21.05 6.70
N THR A 185 -0.52 -20.62 6.71
CA THR A 185 -0.01 -19.70 5.68
C THR A 185 0.99 -20.40 4.76
N THR A 186 0.80 -20.22 3.45
CA THR A 186 1.72 -20.67 2.40
C THR A 186 2.28 -19.48 1.64
N VAL A 187 3.60 -19.42 1.48
CA VAL A 187 4.29 -18.46 0.61
C VAL A 187 4.68 -19.13 -0.70
N LEU A 188 4.26 -18.55 -1.82
CA LEU A 188 4.68 -18.92 -3.17
C LEU A 188 5.64 -17.86 -3.72
N GLU A 189 6.86 -18.26 -4.07
CA GLU A 189 7.84 -17.40 -4.72
C GLU A 189 8.23 -17.98 -6.09
N TYR A 190 8.12 -17.13 -7.12
CA TYR A 190 8.48 -17.50 -8.50
C TYR A 190 9.97 -17.80 -8.66
N MET A 191 10.82 -17.00 -8.00
CA MET A 191 12.26 -17.19 -8.01
C MET A 191 12.65 -18.38 -7.12
N ASP A 192 13.88 -18.82 -7.26
CA ASP A 192 14.42 -19.97 -6.53
C ASP A 192 14.73 -19.72 -5.05
N GLN A 193 14.61 -18.46 -4.59
CA GLN A 193 14.84 -18.04 -3.21
C GLN A 193 13.88 -16.95 -2.75
N LEU A 194 13.74 -16.77 -1.42
CA LEU A 194 13.10 -15.60 -0.81
C LEU A 194 13.99 -14.36 -0.94
N LEU A 195 13.37 -13.17 -0.98
CA LEU A 195 14.05 -11.87 -1.13
C LEU A 195 15.11 -11.86 -2.26
N PRO A 196 14.80 -12.33 -3.48
CA PRO A 196 15.80 -12.69 -4.49
C PRO A 196 16.69 -11.53 -4.98
N ARG A 197 16.30 -10.28 -4.68
CA ARG A 197 17.05 -9.07 -5.06
C ARG A 197 17.60 -8.28 -3.88
N ILE A 198 17.48 -8.81 -2.68
CA ILE A 198 17.75 -8.10 -1.42
C ILE A 198 18.85 -8.81 -0.64
N VAL A 199 18.84 -10.14 -0.60
CA VAL A 199 19.79 -10.95 0.14
C VAL A 199 20.44 -12.01 -0.75
N ASP A 200 21.60 -12.52 -0.34
CA ASP A 200 22.25 -13.65 -1.00
C ASP A 200 21.56 -14.99 -0.65
N PRO A 201 21.87 -16.08 -1.38
CA PRO A 201 21.22 -17.37 -1.20
C PRO A 201 21.39 -17.97 0.20
N ALA A 202 22.51 -17.71 0.89
CA ALA A 202 22.75 -18.25 2.22
C ALA A 202 21.76 -17.66 3.23
N PHE A 203 21.61 -16.32 3.25
CA PHE A 203 20.61 -15.66 4.09
C PHE A 203 19.17 -16.00 3.69
N ALA A 204 18.89 -16.11 2.39
CA ALA A 204 17.55 -16.54 1.93
C ALA A 204 17.21 -17.95 2.42
N GLY A 205 18.19 -18.87 2.46
CA GLY A 205 18.05 -20.21 3.01
C GLY A 205 17.74 -20.21 4.51
N MET A 206 18.44 -19.36 5.29
CA MET A 206 18.19 -19.19 6.72
C MET A 206 16.77 -18.63 6.96
N LEU A 207 16.36 -17.65 6.17
CA LEU A 207 15.03 -17.05 6.27
C LEU A 207 13.94 -18.08 5.92
N ALA A 208 14.10 -18.83 4.84
CA ALA A 208 13.16 -19.89 4.46
C ALA A 208 13.03 -20.96 5.54
N LYS A 209 14.15 -21.30 6.20
CA LYS A 209 14.13 -22.23 7.35
C LYS A 209 13.36 -21.60 8.51
N HIS A 210 13.61 -20.33 8.85
CA HIS A 210 12.91 -19.64 9.93
C HIS A 210 11.39 -19.67 9.71
N PHE A 211 10.91 -19.34 8.51
CA PHE A 211 9.48 -19.39 8.19
C PHE A 211 8.89 -20.79 8.35
N ARG A 212 9.60 -21.84 7.88
CA ARG A 212 9.14 -23.23 8.06
C ARG A 212 9.11 -23.66 9.52
N ASP A 213 10.11 -23.27 10.30
CA ASP A 213 10.17 -23.54 11.73
C ASP A 213 9.03 -22.86 12.51
N ASN A 214 8.45 -21.77 11.93
CA ASN A 214 7.30 -21.03 12.46
C ASN A 214 5.99 -21.34 11.70
N ASN A 215 5.84 -22.56 11.19
CA ASN A 215 4.62 -23.10 10.59
C ASN A 215 4.16 -22.38 9.30
N VAL A 216 5.03 -21.68 8.59
CA VAL A 216 4.75 -21.17 7.26
C VAL A 216 5.29 -22.12 6.20
N THR A 217 4.43 -22.60 5.31
CA THR A 217 4.85 -23.38 4.17
C THR A 217 5.48 -22.47 3.11
N VAL A 218 6.68 -22.81 2.65
CA VAL A 218 7.41 -22.00 1.66
C VAL A 218 7.73 -22.83 0.43
N PHE A 219 7.20 -22.41 -0.73
CA PHE A 219 7.52 -22.96 -2.05
C PHE A 219 8.25 -21.89 -2.87
N THR A 220 9.46 -22.21 -3.31
CA THR A 220 10.26 -21.40 -4.24
C THR A 220 10.36 -22.07 -5.61
N GLY A 221 10.66 -21.32 -6.67
CA GLY A 221 10.66 -21.82 -8.04
C GLY A 221 9.27 -22.27 -8.49
N GLU A 222 8.22 -21.59 -7.98
CA GLU A 222 6.84 -21.97 -8.26
C GLU A 222 5.94 -20.72 -8.34
N SER A 223 5.15 -20.60 -9.41
CA SER A 223 4.25 -19.48 -9.66
C SER A 223 2.79 -19.91 -9.64
N ALA A 224 1.92 -19.02 -9.17
CA ALA A 224 0.48 -19.18 -9.37
C ALA A 224 0.13 -19.00 -10.86
N THR A 225 -0.73 -19.87 -11.38
CA THR A 225 -1.24 -19.85 -12.75
C THR A 225 -2.74 -19.58 -12.82
N GLY A 226 -3.45 -19.65 -11.72
CA GLY A 226 -4.87 -19.37 -11.61
C GLY A 226 -5.35 -19.37 -10.16
N LEU A 227 -6.51 -18.78 -9.93
CA LEU A 227 -7.23 -18.86 -8.67
C LEU A 227 -8.65 -19.37 -8.95
N GLU A 228 -9.14 -20.25 -8.10
CA GLU A 228 -10.50 -20.80 -8.19
C GLU A 228 -11.40 -20.19 -7.13
N ALA A 229 -12.67 -20.04 -7.47
CA ALA A 229 -13.70 -19.56 -6.57
C ALA A 229 -14.54 -20.70 -6.00
N ASP A 230 -15.08 -20.50 -4.81
CA ASP A 230 -16.18 -21.27 -4.28
C ASP A 230 -17.54 -20.84 -4.90
N GLU A 231 -18.61 -21.46 -4.44
CA GLU A 231 -19.99 -21.17 -4.90
C GLU A 231 -20.43 -19.72 -4.58
N THR A 232 -19.76 -19.03 -3.66
CA THR A 232 -20.05 -17.65 -3.26
C THR A 232 -19.25 -16.61 -4.04
N GLY A 233 -18.30 -17.05 -4.88
CA GLY A 233 -17.39 -16.18 -5.63
C GLY A 233 -16.16 -15.73 -4.85
N ARG A 234 -15.89 -16.32 -3.69
CA ARG A 234 -14.64 -16.09 -2.93
C ARG A 234 -13.56 -17.05 -3.41
N VAL A 235 -12.31 -16.61 -3.28
CA VAL A 235 -11.18 -17.50 -3.54
C VAL A 235 -11.22 -18.69 -2.59
N CYS A 236 -11.07 -19.89 -3.14
CA CYS A 236 -10.98 -21.13 -2.36
C CYS A 236 -9.71 -21.93 -2.67
N ARG A 237 -8.99 -21.59 -3.75
CA ARG A 237 -7.80 -22.34 -4.14
C ARG A 237 -6.86 -21.52 -5.04
N VAL A 238 -5.57 -21.75 -4.86
CA VAL A 238 -4.51 -21.25 -5.75
C VAL A 238 -3.97 -22.42 -6.56
N ILE A 239 -3.92 -22.26 -7.88
CA ILE A 239 -3.41 -23.26 -8.82
C ILE A 239 -2.00 -22.92 -9.24
N THR A 240 -1.12 -23.91 -9.22
CA THR A 240 0.24 -23.85 -9.74
C THR A 240 0.45 -24.99 -10.75
N PRO A 241 1.54 -25.00 -11.53
CA PRO A 241 1.87 -26.15 -12.38
C PRO A 241 2.13 -27.46 -11.63
N LYS A 242 2.40 -27.39 -10.31
CA LYS A 242 2.80 -28.56 -9.50
C LYS A 242 1.68 -29.03 -8.56
N ARG A 243 0.78 -28.12 -8.15
CA ARG A 243 -0.23 -28.43 -7.13
C ARG A 243 -1.39 -27.44 -7.10
N ALA A 244 -2.43 -27.80 -6.39
CA ALA A 244 -3.49 -26.91 -5.96
C ALA A 244 -3.34 -26.69 -4.45
N ILE A 245 -3.50 -25.45 -3.98
CA ILE A 245 -3.33 -25.04 -2.57
C ILE A 245 -4.63 -24.38 -2.13
N ASP A 246 -5.28 -24.91 -1.12
CA ASP A 246 -6.50 -24.33 -0.56
C ASP A 246 -6.20 -22.97 0.06
N ALA A 247 -7.09 -22.00 -0.11
CA ALA A 247 -6.91 -20.63 0.39
C ALA A 247 -8.24 -19.89 0.51
N ASP A 248 -8.54 -19.38 1.70
CA ASP A 248 -9.67 -18.48 1.95
C ASP A 248 -9.29 -17.02 1.73
N LEU A 249 -7.99 -16.74 1.72
CA LEU A 249 -7.39 -15.43 1.51
C LEU A 249 -6.11 -15.55 0.67
N VAL A 250 -5.95 -14.65 -0.30
CA VAL A 250 -4.73 -14.53 -1.11
C VAL A 250 -4.17 -13.12 -1.00
N ILE A 251 -2.91 -13.01 -0.60
CA ILE A 251 -2.16 -11.75 -0.67
C ILE A 251 -1.28 -11.76 -1.92
N MET A 252 -1.53 -10.85 -2.85
CA MET A 252 -0.71 -10.70 -4.04
C MET A 252 0.35 -9.61 -3.84
N SER A 253 1.62 -9.99 -3.66
CA SER A 253 2.76 -9.11 -3.36
C SER A 253 3.91 -9.26 -4.36
N VAL A 254 3.59 -9.27 -5.66
CA VAL A 254 4.52 -9.49 -6.78
C VAL A 254 5.21 -8.22 -7.27
N GLY A 255 5.49 -7.32 -6.35
CA GLY A 255 6.15 -6.04 -6.60
C GLY A 255 5.18 -4.89 -6.90
N VAL A 256 5.77 -3.72 -7.17
CA VAL A 256 5.05 -2.47 -7.41
C VAL A 256 5.63 -1.74 -8.62
N ARG A 257 4.84 -0.86 -9.23
CA ARG A 257 5.29 0.08 -10.26
C ARG A 257 5.03 1.51 -9.80
N PRO A 258 5.95 2.47 -10.06
CA PRO A 258 5.70 3.89 -9.78
C PRO A 258 4.48 4.41 -10.55
N ARG A 259 3.68 5.26 -9.89
CA ARG A 259 2.59 6.01 -10.56
C ARG A 259 3.18 7.22 -11.28
N SER A 260 3.76 7.01 -12.45
CA SER A 260 4.44 8.03 -13.25
C SER A 260 3.60 8.55 -14.43
N GLU A 261 2.38 8.07 -14.59
CA GLU A 261 1.52 8.39 -15.74
C GLU A 261 1.31 9.90 -15.84
N LEU A 262 0.90 10.54 -14.75
CA LEU A 262 0.65 11.99 -14.70
C LEU A 262 1.89 12.83 -15.09
N ALA A 263 3.10 12.37 -14.69
CA ALA A 263 4.35 13.02 -15.09
C ALA A 263 4.65 12.83 -16.56
N ARG A 264 4.45 11.61 -17.07
CA ARG A 264 4.73 11.26 -18.47
C ARG A 264 3.81 12.00 -19.44
N GLU A 265 2.53 12.12 -19.08
CA GLU A 265 1.54 12.86 -19.89
C GLU A 265 1.81 14.36 -19.93
N ALA A 266 2.48 14.89 -18.92
CA ALA A 266 2.88 16.30 -18.86
C ALA A 266 4.21 16.60 -19.60
N GLY A 267 4.94 15.61 -20.05
CA GLY A 267 6.22 15.74 -20.82
C GLY A 267 7.42 15.74 -19.90
#